data_9b892a8a025627b6f2c147ca33b5e35d
#
_entry.id   9b892a8a025627b6f2c147ca33b5e35d
#
_cell.length_a   1.000
_cell.length_b   1.000
_cell.length_c   1.000
_cell.angle_alpha   90.00
_cell.angle_beta   90.00
_cell.angle_gamma   90.00
#
_symmetry.space_group_name_H-M   'P 1'
#
loop_
_entity.id
_entity.type
_entity.pdbx_description
1 polymer ?
#
loop_
_entity_poly.entity_id
_entity_poly.type
_entity_poly.pdbx_seq_one_letter_code
_entity_poly.pdbx_strand_id
1 'polypeptide(L)'
;MKNLVSVIIPFYSNITLLKKSILSALNQTYKNVEIIVVNDNPSIKKIDELVNIKNKRLKFINNKVNLGAGLSRNKGINSSKGKYIAFLDSDDLWKKNKLYLQLMFMKKNRCVASHTSYYIKNSVGKIISKRYAKNQNYQSLIKSCDIGLSTVIIEKKVLKKLKYPFPN
;
A
#
# COMPACT_ATOMS: atom_id res chain seq x y z
N MET A 1 16.01 -0.98 12.62
CA MET A 1 15.65 0.29 11.93
C MET A 1 14.36 0.82 12.56
N LYS A 2 14.47 1.88 13.41
CA LYS A 2 13.30 2.45 14.06
C LYS A 2 12.33 3.02 13.01
N ASN A 3 11.08 2.51 13.05
CA ASN A 3 9.94 3.04 12.30
C ASN A 3 10.00 2.96 10.75
N LEU A 4 10.71 1.97 10.19
CA LEU A 4 10.65 1.71 8.74
C LEU A 4 9.21 1.36 8.34
N VAL A 5 8.74 1.94 7.22
CA VAL A 5 7.46 1.62 6.58
C VAL A 5 7.73 0.81 5.33
N SER A 6 7.13 -0.37 5.23
CA SER A 6 7.12 -1.13 3.99
C SER A 6 5.83 -0.85 3.24
N VAL A 7 5.94 -0.26 2.07
CA VAL A 7 4.82 0.02 1.16
C VAL A 7 4.67 -1.17 0.23
N ILE A 8 3.51 -1.83 0.26
CA ILE A 8 3.22 -3.00 -0.57
C ILE A 8 2.32 -2.58 -1.74
N ILE A 9 2.78 -2.83 -2.96
CA ILE A 9 2.06 -2.49 -4.19
C ILE A 9 1.85 -3.78 -5.01
N PRO A 10 0.66 -4.40 -4.97
CA PRO A 10 0.32 -5.47 -5.89
C PRO A 10 0.13 -4.87 -7.29
N PHE A 11 0.61 -5.56 -8.32
CA PHE A 11 0.54 -5.09 -9.71
C PHE A 11 0.16 -6.24 -10.64
N TYR A 12 -0.74 -5.96 -11.57
CA TYR A 12 -1.10 -6.89 -12.63
C TYR A 12 -1.03 -6.26 -14.03
N SER A 13 -1.51 -5.01 -14.18
CA SER A 13 -1.58 -4.34 -15.48
C SER A 13 -1.30 -2.84 -15.33
N ASN A 14 -1.09 -2.13 -16.45
CA ASN A 14 -0.91 -0.69 -16.53
C ASN A 14 0.37 -0.14 -15.84
N ILE A 15 1.49 -0.34 -16.50
CA ILE A 15 2.83 0.15 -16.07
C ILE A 15 2.84 1.67 -15.84
N THR A 16 2.09 2.44 -16.61
CA THR A 16 2.06 3.91 -16.49
C THR A 16 1.46 4.33 -15.14
N LEU A 17 0.38 3.70 -14.71
CA LEU A 17 -0.21 3.96 -13.39
C LEU A 17 0.71 3.47 -12.27
N LEU A 18 1.29 2.26 -12.42
CA LEU A 18 2.27 1.74 -11.46
C LEU A 18 3.44 2.71 -11.24
N LYS A 19 4.02 3.28 -12.31
CA LYS A 19 5.10 4.27 -12.19
C LYS A 19 4.67 5.47 -11.36
N LYS A 20 3.47 6.00 -11.58
CA LYS A 20 2.92 7.13 -10.82
C LYS A 20 2.74 6.75 -9.33
N SER A 21 2.21 5.56 -9.04
CA SER A 21 2.04 5.06 -7.66
C SER A 21 3.37 4.92 -6.95
N ILE A 22 4.38 4.28 -7.57
CA ILE A 22 5.73 4.16 -7.03
C ILE A 22 6.34 5.54 -6.75
N LEU A 23 6.26 6.47 -7.68
CA LEU A 23 6.79 7.83 -7.50
C LEU A 23 6.07 8.56 -6.37
N SER A 24 4.75 8.38 -6.20
CA SER A 24 3.99 8.97 -5.10
C SER A 24 4.46 8.46 -3.72
N ALA A 25 4.87 7.20 -3.65
CA ALA A 25 5.43 6.59 -2.43
C ALA A 25 6.90 6.99 -2.20
N LEU A 26 7.73 7.06 -3.24
CA LEU A 26 9.13 7.51 -3.13
C LEU A 26 9.26 8.98 -2.72
N ASN A 27 8.30 9.82 -3.16
CA ASN A 27 8.26 11.26 -2.92
C ASN A 27 7.61 11.66 -1.59
N GLN A 28 7.30 10.69 -0.70
CA GLN A 28 6.80 11.00 0.63
C GLN A 28 7.81 11.85 1.42
N THR A 29 7.30 12.77 2.25
CA THR A 29 8.13 13.55 3.20
C THR A 29 8.77 12.64 4.24
N TYR A 30 8.11 11.55 4.63
CA TYR A 30 8.69 10.49 5.46
C TYR A 30 9.63 9.63 4.63
N LYS A 31 10.95 9.72 4.88
CA LYS A 31 11.99 9.11 4.02
C LYS A 31 12.34 7.66 4.38
N ASN A 32 12.02 7.21 5.60
CA ASN A 32 12.36 5.86 6.04
C ASN A 32 11.34 4.84 5.53
N VAL A 33 11.35 4.61 4.22
CA VAL A 33 10.44 3.72 3.50
C VAL A 33 11.22 2.72 2.65
N GLU A 34 10.68 1.51 2.52
CA GLU A 34 10.96 0.59 1.43
C GLU A 34 9.67 0.37 0.64
N ILE A 35 9.78 0.15 -0.65
CA ILE A 35 8.66 -0.10 -1.55
C ILE A 35 8.84 -1.48 -2.15
N ILE A 36 7.82 -2.33 -2.03
CA ILE A 36 7.82 -3.69 -2.53
C ILE A 36 6.68 -3.80 -3.54
N VAL A 37 7.03 -3.85 -4.80
CA VAL A 37 6.10 -4.13 -5.89
C VAL A 37 6.04 -5.63 -6.09
N VAL A 38 4.84 -6.20 -6.03
CA VAL A 38 4.62 -7.61 -6.31
C VAL A 38 3.91 -7.73 -7.65
N ASN A 39 4.67 -8.12 -8.66
CA ASN A 39 4.17 -8.36 -10.00
C ASN A 39 3.43 -9.69 -10.05
N ASP A 40 2.12 -9.61 -10.26
CA ASP A 40 1.21 -10.75 -10.33
C ASP A 40 0.84 -11.12 -11.79
N ASN A 41 1.47 -10.45 -12.77
CA ASN A 41 1.32 -10.77 -14.17
C ASN A 41 2.49 -11.65 -14.64
N PRO A 42 2.29 -12.97 -14.84
CA PRO A 42 3.37 -13.88 -15.22
C PRO A 42 3.91 -13.65 -16.63
N SER A 43 3.17 -12.94 -17.48
CA SER A 43 3.63 -12.56 -18.84
C SER A 43 4.68 -11.45 -18.79
N ILE A 44 4.77 -10.68 -17.69
CA ILE A 44 5.77 -9.63 -17.49
C ILE A 44 6.92 -10.17 -16.66
N LYS A 45 7.96 -10.69 -17.30
CA LYS A 45 9.11 -11.31 -16.61
C LYS A 45 10.06 -10.29 -15.99
N LYS A 46 10.21 -9.10 -16.59
CA LYS A 46 11.17 -8.05 -16.21
C LYS A 46 10.45 -6.73 -15.92
N ILE A 47 9.65 -6.73 -14.87
CA ILE A 47 8.87 -5.55 -14.46
C ILE A 47 9.76 -4.36 -14.09
N ASP A 48 10.92 -4.59 -13.53
CA ASP A 48 11.90 -3.58 -13.15
C ASP A 48 12.46 -2.82 -14.37
N GLU A 49 12.73 -3.53 -15.47
CA GLU A 49 13.15 -2.90 -16.74
C GLU A 49 12.02 -2.04 -17.34
N LEU A 50 10.78 -2.53 -17.32
CA LEU A 50 9.62 -1.78 -17.81
C LEU A 50 9.31 -0.56 -16.94
N VAL A 51 9.44 -0.67 -15.62
CA VAL A 51 9.25 0.44 -14.70
C VAL A 51 10.39 1.45 -14.84
N ASN A 52 11.62 1.00 -15.03
CA ASN A 52 12.83 1.82 -15.23
C ASN A 52 13.00 2.95 -14.19
N ILE A 53 12.76 2.64 -12.90
CA ILE A 53 13.00 3.53 -11.77
C ILE A 53 14.13 2.94 -10.93
N LYS A 54 15.33 3.53 -11.01
CA LYS A 54 16.49 3.12 -10.22
C LYS A 54 16.44 3.78 -8.83
N ASN A 55 16.06 3.01 -7.79
CA ASN A 55 16.04 3.50 -6.42
C ASN A 55 16.31 2.36 -5.43
N LYS A 56 17.28 2.53 -4.52
CA LYS A 56 17.65 1.51 -3.52
C LYS A 56 16.54 1.12 -2.54
N ARG A 57 15.49 1.94 -2.42
CA ARG A 57 14.31 1.67 -1.59
C ARG A 57 13.23 0.87 -2.31
N LEU A 58 13.37 0.64 -3.63
CA LEU A 58 12.41 -0.06 -4.47
C LEU A 58 12.88 -1.49 -4.71
N LYS A 59 11.97 -2.45 -4.54
CA LYS A 59 12.19 -3.87 -4.78
C LYS A 59 11.03 -4.43 -5.59
N PHE A 60 11.33 -5.40 -6.44
CA PHE A 60 10.35 -6.12 -7.22
C PHE A 60 10.34 -7.60 -6.84
N ILE A 61 9.15 -8.20 -6.80
CA ILE A 61 8.92 -9.63 -6.61
C ILE A 61 8.02 -10.06 -7.76
N ASN A 62 8.42 -11.11 -8.49
CA ASN A 62 7.63 -11.66 -9.57
C ASN A 62 6.92 -12.94 -9.12
N ASN A 63 5.64 -13.04 -9.37
CA ASN A 63 4.88 -14.27 -9.23
C ASN A 63 5.03 -15.12 -10.50
N LYS A 64 5.15 -16.43 -10.33
CA LYS A 64 5.24 -17.36 -11.47
C LYS A 64 3.89 -17.59 -12.15
N VAL A 65 2.81 -17.41 -11.41
CA VAL A 65 1.40 -17.50 -11.83
C VAL A 65 0.62 -16.35 -11.23
N ASN A 66 -0.55 -16.04 -11.79
CA ASN A 66 -1.46 -15.07 -11.20
C ASN A 66 -2.04 -15.65 -9.90
N LEU A 67 -1.76 -14.99 -8.78
CA LEU A 67 -2.21 -15.38 -7.45
C LEU A 67 -3.36 -14.50 -6.94
N GLY A 68 -3.66 -13.41 -7.62
CA GLY A 68 -4.58 -12.38 -7.17
C GLY A 68 -3.94 -11.37 -6.21
N ALA A 69 -4.60 -10.24 -6.06
CA ALA A 69 -4.09 -9.11 -5.27
C ALA A 69 -3.89 -9.45 -3.79
N GLY A 70 -4.76 -10.30 -3.21
CA GLY A 70 -4.67 -10.73 -1.80
C GLY A 70 -3.38 -11.46 -1.50
N LEU A 71 -3.11 -12.55 -2.23
CA LEU A 71 -1.88 -13.34 -2.04
C LEU A 71 -0.62 -12.56 -2.41
N SER A 72 -0.70 -11.69 -3.42
CA SER A 72 0.40 -10.79 -3.76
C SER A 72 0.73 -9.84 -2.61
N ARG A 73 -0.27 -9.30 -1.90
CA ARG A 73 -0.04 -8.53 -0.68
C ARG A 73 0.60 -9.38 0.42
N ASN A 74 0.13 -10.61 0.66
CA ASN A 74 0.74 -11.52 1.65
C ASN A 74 2.23 -11.75 1.34
N LYS A 75 2.58 -11.97 0.07
CA LYS A 75 3.97 -12.16 -0.36
C LYS A 75 4.82 -10.91 -0.10
N GLY A 76 4.25 -9.72 -0.37
CA GLY A 76 4.89 -8.44 -0.04
C GLY A 76 5.09 -8.26 1.47
N ILE A 77 4.09 -8.58 2.30
CA ILE A 77 4.17 -8.54 3.77
C ILE A 77 5.29 -9.46 4.28
N ASN A 78 5.36 -10.68 3.78
CA ASN A 78 6.39 -11.66 4.18
C ASN A 78 7.80 -11.16 3.85
N SER A 79 7.99 -10.51 2.70
CA SER A 79 9.27 -9.96 2.25
C SER A 79 9.65 -8.62 2.88
N SER A 80 8.73 -7.99 3.62
CA SER A 80 8.92 -6.66 4.21
C SER A 80 9.84 -6.69 5.44
N LYS A 81 10.56 -5.58 5.66
CA LYS A 81 11.45 -5.38 6.83
C LYS A 81 10.91 -4.31 7.80
N GLY A 82 9.88 -3.57 7.40
CA GLY A 82 9.33 -2.46 8.16
C GLY A 82 8.59 -2.88 9.43
N LYS A 83 8.60 -1.98 10.41
CA LYS A 83 7.72 -2.05 11.58
C LYS A 83 6.26 -1.85 11.19
N TYR A 84 6.03 -0.98 10.21
CA TYR A 84 4.70 -0.67 9.67
C TYR A 84 4.57 -1.19 8.25
N ILE A 85 3.38 -1.67 7.93
CA ILE A 85 2.96 -2.00 6.58
C ILE A 85 1.96 -0.95 6.12
N ALA A 86 2.17 -0.42 4.93
CA ALA A 86 1.23 0.44 4.24
C ALA A 86 0.88 -0.19 2.89
N PHE A 87 -0.39 -0.16 2.52
CA PHE A 87 -0.84 -0.68 1.24
C PHE A 87 -1.05 0.47 0.26
N LEU A 88 -0.72 0.25 -0.99
CA LEU A 88 -0.96 1.18 -2.09
C LEU A 88 -1.28 0.37 -3.34
N ASP A 89 -2.47 0.54 -3.89
CA ASP A 89 -2.84 -0.09 -5.14
C ASP A 89 -2.11 0.58 -6.32
N SER A 90 -1.84 -0.18 -7.37
CA SER A 90 -0.96 0.25 -8.47
C SER A 90 -1.53 1.39 -9.34
N ASP A 91 -2.79 1.75 -9.13
CA ASP A 91 -3.52 2.84 -9.79
C ASP A 91 -3.86 4.01 -8.86
N ASP A 92 -3.50 3.91 -7.58
CA ASP A 92 -3.72 4.95 -6.57
C ASP A 92 -2.50 5.88 -6.38
N LEU A 93 -2.76 7.08 -5.86
CA LEU A 93 -1.74 8.09 -5.59
C LEU A 93 -1.83 8.64 -4.16
N TRP A 94 -0.69 8.78 -3.52
CA TRP A 94 -0.59 9.41 -2.21
C TRP A 94 -0.20 10.88 -2.27
N LYS A 95 -0.78 11.69 -1.39
CA LYS A 95 -0.28 13.04 -1.10
C LYS A 95 1.07 12.97 -0.40
N LYS A 96 1.98 13.92 -0.67
CA LYS A 96 3.38 13.94 -0.21
C LYS A 96 3.58 13.74 1.31
N ASN A 97 2.65 14.20 2.12
CA ASN A 97 2.75 14.14 3.59
C ASN A 97 1.91 13.02 4.25
N LYS A 98 1.31 12.12 3.45
CA LYS A 98 0.39 11.08 3.95
C LYS A 98 1.04 10.20 5.02
N LEU A 99 2.19 9.62 4.74
CA LEU A 99 2.87 8.74 5.70
C LEU A 99 3.28 9.46 6.98
N TYR A 100 3.83 10.66 6.85
CA TYR A 100 4.26 11.46 8.00
C TYR A 100 3.08 11.76 8.95
N LEU A 101 2.00 12.33 8.42
CA LEU A 101 0.83 12.71 9.22
C LEU A 101 0.16 11.49 9.86
N GLN A 102 0.03 10.41 9.13
CA GLN A 102 -0.63 9.21 9.61
C GLN A 102 0.19 8.51 10.72
N LEU A 103 1.53 8.44 10.58
CA LEU A 103 2.40 7.89 11.63
C LEU A 103 2.41 8.77 12.89
N MET A 104 2.39 10.11 12.73
CA MET A 104 2.26 11.03 13.86
C MET A 104 0.94 10.82 14.60
N PHE A 105 -0.16 10.67 13.86
CA PHE A 105 -1.48 10.35 14.43
C PHE A 105 -1.44 9.01 15.18
N MET A 106 -0.89 7.95 14.58
CA MET A 106 -0.77 6.63 15.22
C MET A 106 0.04 6.69 16.52
N LYS A 107 1.15 7.43 16.51
CA LYS A 107 2.00 7.62 17.70
C LYS A 107 1.25 8.38 18.79
N LYS A 108 0.62 9.51 18.45
CA LYS A 108 -0.13 10.35 19.41
C LYS A 108 -1.27 9.58 20.07
N ASN A 109 -2.01 8.80 19.31
CA ASN A 109 -3.19 8.08 19.78
C ASN A 109 -2.89 6.63 20.21
N ARG A 110 -1.61 6.20 20.21
CA ARG A 110 -1.17 4.84 20.59
C ARG A 110 -1.91 3.73 19.85
N CYS A 111 -2.34 3.98 18.60
CA CYS A 111 -3.05 2.98 17.81
C CYS A 111 -2.10 2.17 16.91
N VAL A 112 -2.43 0.90 16.74
CA VAL A 112 -1.63 -0.06 15.95
C VAL A 112 -1.99 -0.07 14.46
N ALA A 113 -3.14 0.51 14.12
CA ALA A 113 -3.62 0.64 12.74
C ALA A 113 -4.37 1.97 12.58
N SER A 114 -4.37 2.51 11.37
CA SER A 114 -5.13 3.69 11.01
C SER A 114 -5.42 3.72 9.51
N HIS A 115 -6.43 4.48 9.13
CA HIS A 115 -6.76 4.78 7.75
C HIS A 115 -7.00 6.28 7.57
N THR A 116 -7.07 6.75 6.32
CA THR A 116 -7.28 8.17 6.01
C THR A 116 -8.48 8.37 5.11
N SER A 117 -8.97 9.61 5.04
CA SER A 117 -9.86 10.04 3.97
C SER A 117 -9.16 9.92 2.60
N TYR A 118 -9.95 9.80 1.54
CA TYR A 118 -9.44 9.77 0.17
C TYR A 118 -10.39 10.45 -0.81
N TYR A 119 -9.84 10.81 -1.98
CA TYR A 119 -10.59 11.35 -3.09
C TYR A 119 -10.77 10.29 -4.17
N ILE A 120 -11.95 10.25 -4.76
CA ILE A 120 -12.23 9.49 -5.97
C ILE A 120 -12.10 10.43 -7.16
N LYS A 121 -11.30 10.02 -8.16
CA LYS A 121 -11.08 10.77 -9.39
C LYS A 121 -11.63 9.99 -10.58
N ASN A 122 -12.08 10.70 -11.60
CA ASN A 122 -12.41 10.08 -12.89
C ASN A 122 -11.14 9.86 -13.73
N SER A 123 -11.30 9.29 -14.93
CA SER A 123 -10.21 8.97 -15.88
C SER A 123 -9.37 10.19 -16.30
N VAL A 124 -9.97 11.39 -16.31
CA VAL A 124 -9.28 12.66 -16.63
C VAL A 124 -8.68 13.34 -15.40
N GLY A 125 -8.72 12.69 -14.22
CA GLY A 125 -8.11 13.19 -12.99
C GLY A 125 -8.93 14.20 -12.19
N LYS A 126 -10.17 14.52 -12.59
CA LYS A 126 -11.07 15.40 -11.85
C LYS A 126 -11.61 14.68 -10.62
N ILE A 127 -11.62 15.36 -9.46
CA ILE A 127 -12.22 14.84 -8.24
C ILE A 127 -13.75 14.80 -8.41
N ILE A 128 -14.34 13.62 -8.26
CA ILE A 128 -15.79 13.40 -8.36
C ILE A 128 -16.42 13.10 -7.00
N SER A 129 -15.65 12.65 -6.02
CA SER A 129 -16.14 12.37 -4.68
C SER A 129 -15.03 12.41 -3.65
N LYS A 130 -15.41 12.49 -2.37
CA LYS A 130 -14.51 12.40 -1.23
C LYS A 130 -15.11 11.43 -0.20
N ARG A 131 -14.32 10.50 0.27
CA ARG A 131 -14.67 9.62 1.39
C ARG A 131 -13.93 10.08 2.63
N TYR A 132 -14.66 10.39 3.68
CA TYR A 132 -14.12 10.84 4.96
C TYR A 132 -13.80 9.63 5.84
N ALA A 133 -12.61 9.62 6.42
CA ALA A 133 -12.27 8.65 7.45
C ALA A 133 -13.14 8.86 8.69
N LYS A 134 -13.71 7.78 9.21
CA LYS A 134 -14.49 7.74 10.44
C LYS A 134 -13.87 6.70 11.37
N ASN A 135 -14.07 6.86 12.68
CA ASN A 135 -13.75 5.78 13.60
C ASN A 135 -14.62 4.56 13.27
N GLN A 136 -13.97 3.44 13.06
CA GLN A 136 -14.63 2.19 12.71
C GLN A 136 -14.52 1.22 13.89
N ASN A 137 -15.60 0.52 14.19
CA ASN A 137 -15.61 -0.62 15.08
C ASN A 137 -15.97 -1.90 14.30
N TYR A 138 -15.87 -3.04 14.94
CA TYR A 138 -16.16 -4.34 14.30
C TYR A 138 -17.53 -4.39 13.65
N GLN A 139 -18.58 -3.92 14.33
CA GLN A 139 -19.95 -3.94 13.82
C GLN A 139 -20.14 -3.04 12.59
N SER A 140 -19.50 -1.85 12.57
CA SER A 140 -19.56 -0.96 11.41
C SER A 140 -18.84 -1.55 10.20
N LEU A 141 -17.70 -2.22 10.41
CA LEU A 141 -16.93 -2.86 9.33
C LEU A 141 -17.64 -4.06 8.69
N ILE A 142 -18.40 -4.82 9.47
CA ILE A 142 -19.23 -5.93 8.93
C ILE A 142 -20.34 -5.39 8.04
N LYS A 143 -20.97 -4.27 8.44
CA LYS A 143 -22.09 -3.70 7.69
C LYS A 143 -21.64 -3.00 6.40
N SER A 144 -20.50 -2.34 6.44
CA SER A 144 -19.98 -1.54 5.32
C SER A 144 -18.49 -1.36 5.46
N CYS A 145 -17.71 -1.90 4.51
CA CYS A 145 -16.27 -1.69 4.48
C CYS A 145 -15.94 -0.43 3.66
N ASP A 146 -16.00 0.73 4.32
CA ASP A 146 -15.69 2.04 3.70
C ASP A 146 -14.18 2.37 3.71
N ILE A 147 -13.35 1.41 4.10
CA ILE A 147 -11.90 1.61 4.17
C ILE A 147 -11.25 1.25 2.84
N GLY A 148 -10.82 2.25 2.07
CA GLY A 148 -9.94 2.02 0.92
C GLY A 148 -8.57 1.53 1.39
N LEU A 149 -8.12 0.39 0.86
CA LEU A 149 -6.90 -0.27 1.35
C LEU A 149 -5.66 0.61 1.18
N SER A 150 -5.56 1.40 0.11
CA SER A 150 -4.47 2.37 -0.10
C SER A 150 -4.38 3.47 0.96
N THR A 151 -5.37 3.56 1.86
CA THR A 151 -5.36 4.51 2.98
C THR A 151 -4.77 3.92 4.26
N VAL A 152 -4.61 2.60 4.35
CA VAL A 152 -4.27 1.87 5.58
C VAL A 152 -2.78 1.87 5.88
N ILE A 153 -2.45 2.09 7.17
CA ILE A 153 -1.16 1.72 7.77
C ILE A 153 -1.45 0.86 9.00
N ILE A 154 -0.68 -0.22 9.17
CA ILE A 154 -0.83 -1.15 10.30
C ILE A 154 0.54 -1.60 10.82
N GLU A 155 0.69 -1.81 12.12
CA GLU A 155 1.90 -2.42 12.66
C GLU A 155 2.02 -3.88 12.18
N LYS A 156 3.18 -4.23 11.62
CA LYS A 156 3.43 -5.58 11.08
C LYS A 156 3.17 -6.69 12.10
N LYS A 157 3.42 -6.44 13.39
CA LYS A 157 3.17 -7.41 14.45
C LYS A 157 1.70 -7.87 14.52
N VAL A 158 0.74 -7.01 14.14
CA VAL A 158 -0.69 -7.36 14.11
C VAL A 158 -0.96 -8.36 12.99
N LEU A 159 -0.42 -8.08 11.78
CA LEU A 159 -0.57 -8.98 10.62
C LEU A 159 0.08 -10.34 10.84
N LYS A 160 1.20 -10.40 11.56
CA LYS A 160 1.87 -11.66 11.88
C LYS A 160 1.06 -12.61 12.77
N LYS A 161 0.06 -12.11 13.50
CA LYS A 161 -0.86 -12.94 14.29
C LYS A 161 -1.90 -13.65 13.43
N LEU A 162 -2.07 -13.21 12.18
CA LEU A 162 -3.00 -13.78 11.23
C LEU A 162 -2.22 -14.76 10.33
N LYS A 163 -2.69 -16.00 10.22
CA LYS A 163 -2.07 -17.01 9.34
C LYS A 163 -2.08 -16.55 7.88
N TYR A 164 -3.20 -15.94 7.46
CA TYR A 164 -3.41 -15.36 6.14
C TYR A 164 -4.07 -14.00 6.30
N PRO A 165 -3.30 -12.86 6.32
CA PRO A 165 -3.88 -11.52 6.44
C PRO A 165 -4.87 -11.19 5.32
N PHE A 166 -4.63 -11.73 4.13
CA PHE A 166 -5.56 -11.67 3.00
C PHE A 166 -5.89 -13.10 2.58
N PRO A 167 -7.14 -13.54 2.72
CA PRO A 167 -7.58 -14.85 2.23
C PRO A 167 -7.57 -14.90 0.70
N ASN A 168 -7.66 -16.12 0.16
CA ASN A 168 -7.86 -16.39 -1.27
C ASN A 168 -9.26 -15.96 -1.70
#